data_69857fa1bd3bcad1e85efad895893970
#
_entry.id   69857fa1bd3bcad1e85efad895893970
#
_cell.length_a   1.000
_cell.length_b   1.000
_cell.length_c   1.000
_cell.angle_alpha   90.00
_cell.angle_beta   90.00
_cell.angle_gamma   90.00
#
_symmetry.space_group_name_H-M   'P 1'
#
loop_
_entity.id
_entity.type
_entity.pdbx_description
1 polymer ?
#
loop_
_entity_poly.entity_id
_entity_poly.type
_entity_poly.pdbx_seq_one_letter_code
_entity_poly.pdbx_strand_id
1 'polypeptide(L)'
;CFSAEHHCPVWVAAPRHSMYSGSVKRTDAYGKDPSIPADIQYKKKDADSGCNNGHMLGSAERTSSRATNEQVFYFSNIAPQYQSTFNTGGGGWNTLEDWVDKQVCSDTLYVVIGAYFEKYTDRRGYTDSPAKISFGGRSDVGKPTMFYYILMRTKKGSSGKALKDCTASDIKCAAFVRSHKTPSGVAVSEKDLMS
;
A
#
# COMPACT_ATOMS: atom_id res chain seq x y z
N CYS A 1 2.46 2.27 -10.68
CA CYS A 1 1.75 1.64 -11.81
C CYS A 1 0.24 1.70 -11.58
N PHE A 2 -0.50 2.23 -12.55
CA PHE A 2 -1.95 2.42 -12.50
C PHE A 2 -2.63 1.67 -13.65
N SER A 3 -3.72 0.97 -13.37
CA SER A 3 -4.48 0.23 -14.36
C SER A 3 -5.68 1.04 -14.87
N ALA A 4 -5.74 1.27 -16.17
CA ALA A 4 -6.92 1.85 -16.81
C ALA A 4 -8.14 0.90 -16.76
N GLU A 5 -7.90 -0.41 -16.80
CA GLU A 5 -8.95 -1.44 -16.73
C GLU A 5 -9.60 -1.52 -15.35
N HIS A 6 -8.79 -1.43 -14.30
CA HIS A 6 -9.26 -1.50 -12.91
C HIS A 6 -9.57 -0.12 -12.32
N HIS A 7 -9.18 0.97 -12.99
CA HIS A 7 -9.23 2.33 -12.45
C HIS A 7 -8.60 2.43 -11.04
N CYS A 8 -7.48 1.72 -10.84
CA CYS A 8 -6.89 1.49 -9.52
C CYS A 8 -5.37 1.34 -9.63
N PRO A 9 -4.58 1.73 -8.63
CA PRO A 9 -3.16 1.39 -8.60
C PRO A 9 -2.98 -0.12 -8.54
N VAL A 10 -2.04 -0.63 -9.33
CA VAL A 10 -1.63 -2.04 -9.33
C VAL A 10 -0.47 -2.25 -8.36
N TRP A 11 0.49 -1.33 -8.38
CA TRP A 11 1.58 -1.31 -7.41
C TRP A 11 2.22 0.07 -7.32
N VAL A 12 2.84 0.32 -6.18
CA VAL A 12 3.66 1.49 -5.88
C VAL A 12 5.02 0.99 -5.40
N ALA A 13 6.11 1.55 -5.92
CA ALA A 13 7.45 1.31 -5.43
C ALA A 13 8.04 2.60 -4.88
N ALA A 14 8.63 2.54 -3.69
CA ALA A 14 9.17 3.73 -3.04
C ALA A 14 10.34 3.39 -2.10
N PRO A 15 11.32 4.29 -1.94
CA PRO A 15 12.25 4.21 -0.85
C PRO A 15 11.60 4.68 0.46
N ARG A 16 11.92 4.03 1.57
CA ARG A 16 11.64 4.50 2.94
C ARG A 16 12.95 4.73 3.67
N HIS A 17 13.06 5.87 4.29
CA HIS A 17 14.26 6.30 5.01
C HIS A 17 13.87 7.39 6.01
N SER A 18 14.60 7.52 7.10
CA SER A 18 14.34 8.56 8.12
C SER A 18 14.35 10.00 7.55
N MET A 19 15.04 10.25 6.43
CA MET A 19 15.00 11.54 5.74
C MET A 19 13.62 11.96 5.21
N TYR A 20 12.70 11.01 5.01
CA TYR A 20 11.32 11.29 4.61
C TYR A 20 10.40 11.57 5.79
N SER A 21 10.90 11.39 7.01
CA SER A 21 10.20 11.72 8.25
C SER A 21 10.41 13.19 8.61
N GLY A 22 9.38 13.82 9.15
CA GLY A 22 9.38 15.22 9.59
C GLY A 22 8.11 15.54 10.38
N SER A 23 7.77 16.81 10.45
CA SER A 23 6.65 17.30 11.26
C SER A 23 5.41 17.71 10.45
N VAL A 24 5.41 17.48 9.14
CA VAL A 24 4.26 17.82 8.29
C VAL A 24 3.08 16.93 8.66
N LYS A 25 1.98 17.59 9.02
CA LYS A 25 0.72 16.92 9.29
C LYS A 25 0.10 16.37 8.00
N ARG A 26 -0.71 15.34 8.13
CA ARG A 26 -1.52 14.79 7.06
C ARG A 26 -2.28 15.90 6.33
N THR A 27 -2.13 16.01 5.00
CA THR A 27 -2.68 17.11 4.20
C THR A 27 -4.09 16.85 3.69
N ASP A 28 -4.49 15.58 3.60
CA ASP A 28 -5.76 15.15 2.98
C ASP A 28 -6.02 15.76 1.58
N ALA A 29 -4.95 16.05 0.84
CA ALA A 29 -4.96 16.69 -0.46
C ALA A 29 -5.36 15.73 -1.61
N TYR A 30 -6.46 15.00 -1.43
CA TYR A 30 -6.93 14.07 -2.43
C TYR A 30 -7.18 14.72 -3.79
N GLY A 31 -6.63 14.16 -4.83
CA GLY A 31 -6.73 14.68 -6.18
C GLY A 31 -6.24 13.75 -7.26
N LYS A 32 -6.46 14.16 -8.50
CA LYS A 32 -5.94 13.43 -9.65
C LYS A 32 -4.43 13.59 -9.76
N ASP A 33 -3.75 12.51 -10.10
CA ASP A 33 -2.34 12.51 -10.47
C ASP A 33 -2.18 13.20 -11.86
N PRO A 34 -1.42 14.28 -11.97
CA PRO A 34 -1.27 14.99 -13.24
C PRO A 34 -0.51 14.18 -14.31
N SER A 35 0.20 13.14 -13.93
CA SER A 35 0.93 12.25 -14.87
C SER A 35 0.10 11.12 -15.45
N ILE A 36 -1.17 10.98 -15.02
CA ILE A 36 -2.10 9.94 -15.47
C ILE A 36 -3.32 10.58 -16.13
N PRO A 37 -3.85 10.05 -17.26
CA PRO A 37 -5.06 10.56 -17.88
C PRO A 37 -6.21 10.70 -16.89
N ALA A 38 -6.85 11.87 -16.89
CA ALA A 38 -7.83 12.25 -15.86
C ALA A 38 -9.14 11.42 -15.91
N ASP A 39 -9.48 10.88 -17.05
CA ASP A 39 -10.69 10.10 -17.33
C ASP A 39 -10.64 8.68 -16.76
N ILE A 40 -9.44 8.12 -16.59
CA ILE A 40 -9.26 6.79 -16.00
C ILE A 40 -9.13 6.80 -14.48
N GLN A 41 -8.97 7.97 -13.86
CA GLN A 41 -8.84 8.14 -12.41
C GLN A 41 -10.20 8.31 -11.71
N TYR A 42 -10.22 8.24 -10.38
CA TYR A 42 -11.40 8.58 -9.58
C TYR A 42 -11.84 10.03 -9.83
N LYS A 43 -13.12 10.28 -9.65
CA LYS A 43 -13.73 11.62 -9.86
C LYS A 43 -13.74 12.44 -8.58
N LYS A 44 -13.76 11.78 -7.43
CA LYS A 44 -13.82 12.41 -6.11
C LYS A 44 -13.21 11.51 -5.03
N LYS A 45 -12.87 12.09 -3.88
CA LYS A 45 -12.63 11.35 -2.65
C LYS A 45 -13.96 10.79 -2.17
N ASP A 46 -14.07 9.48 -2.13
CA ASP A 46 -15.28 8.82 -1.65
C ASP A 46 -14.95 7.41 -1.17
N ALA A 47 -15.51 7.05 -0.03
CA ALA A 47 -15.39 5.72 0.53
C ALA A 47 -16.75 5.02 0.35
N ASP A 48 -16.88 4.30 -0.75
CA ASP A 48 -18.08 3.55 -1.11
C ASP A 48 -17.89 2.06 -0.86
N SER A 49 -18.99 1.32 -0.86
CA SER A 49 -18.99 -0.15 -0.83
C SER A 49 -18.27 -0.77 0.38
N GLY A 50 -18.28 -0.07 1.52
CA GLY A 50 -17.61 -0.51 2.75
C GLY A 50 -16.08 -0.41 2.73
N CYS A 51 -15.53 0.28 1.74
CA CYS A 51 -14.09 0.50 1.59
C CYS A 51 -13.71 1.93 1.95
N ASN A 52 -12.52 2.06 2.55
CA ASN A 52 -11.84 3.34 2.74
C ASN A 52 -11.00 3.72 1.51
N ASN A 53 -10.62 4.99 1.43
CA ASN A 53 -9.54 5.45 0.54
C ASN A 53 -8.20 4.95 1.09
N GLY A 54 -7.87 3.71 0.79
CA GLY A 54 -6.65 3.06 1.26
C GLY A 54 -5.42 3.55 0.51
N HIS A 55 -4.44 4.06 1.25
CA HIS A 55 -3.15 4.43 0.66
C HIS A 55 -2.33 3.17 0.36
N MET A 56 -1.69 3.14 -0.81
CA MET A 56 -0.62 2.19 -1.08
C MET A 56 0.64 2.60 -0.30
N LEU A 57 1.11 3.82 -0.49
CA LEU A 57 2.15 4.45 0.33
C LEU A 57 1.49 5.43 1.30
N GLY A 58 1.65 5.23 2.59
CA GLY A 58 0.94 5.97 3.64
C GLY A 58 1.40 7.43 3.77
N SER A 59 0.52 8.29 4.25
CA SER A 59 0.82 9.71 4.51
C SER A 59 1.89 9.88 5.59
N ALA A 60 1.90 9.04 6.62
CA ALA A 60 2.91 9.05 7.68
C ALA A 60 4.33 8.78 7.15
N GLU A 61 4.44 8.18 5.97
CA GLU A 61 5.72 7.82 5.34
C GLU A 61 6.36 8.98 4.57
N ARG A 62 5.69 10.13 4.45
CA ARG A 62 6.11 11.31 3.69
C ARG A 62 5.81 12.60 4.43
N THR A 63 6.43 12.77 5.60
CA THR A 63 6.18 13.93 6.48
C THR A 63 7.33 14.96 6.46
N SER A 64 8.34 14.78 5.62
CA SER A 64 9.48 15.70 5.50
C SER A 64 9.13 17.02 4.80
N SER A 65 8.16 17.01 3.89
CA SER A 65 7.67 18.23 3.24
C SER A 65 6.19 18.13 2.89
N ARG A 66 5.53 19.29 2.80
CA ARG A 66 4.12 19.37 2.38
C ARG A 66 3.93 18.79 0.97
N ALA A 67 4.80 19.13 0.04
CA ALA A 67 4.72 18.68 -1.35
C ALA A 67 4.80 17.16 -1.47
N THR A 68 5.70 16.50 -0.74
CA THR A 68 5.80 15.04 -0.74
C THR A 68 4.60 14.39 -0.05
N ASN A 69 4.03 15.04 0.98
CA ASN A 69 2.84 14.53 1.64
C ASN A 69 1.59 14.65 0.76
N GLU A 70 1.44 15.75 0.01
CA GLU A 70 0.32 15.93 -0.92
C GLU A 70 0.29 14.86 -2.03
N GLN A 71 1.46 14.44 -2.53
CA GLN A 71 1.55 13.45 -3.59
C GLN A 71 1.02 12.06 -3.20
N VAL A 72 1.12 11.67 -1.93
CA VAL A 72 0.56 10.38 -1.51
C VAL A 72 -0.97 10.33 -1.52
N PHE A 73 -1.62 11.49 -1.64
CA PHE A 73 -3.08 11.61 -1.78
C PHE A 73 -3.55 11.61 -3.23
N TYR A 74 -2.66 11.50 -4.21
CA TYR A 74 -3.08 11.31 -5.58
C TYR A 74 -3.84 9.99 -5.74
N PHE A 75 -4.89 10.01 -6.54
CA PHE A 75 -5.73 8.82 -6.78
C PHE A 75 -4.96 7.64 -7.36
N SER A 76 -3.81 7.88 -7.96
CA SER A 76 -2.86 6.86 -8.40
C SER A 76 -2.20 6.08 -7.25
N ASN A 77 -2.34 6.55 -6.01
CA ASN A 77 -1.85 5.90 -4.80
C ASN A 77 -2.99 5.39 -3.90
N ILE A 78 -4.23 5.49 -4.32
CA ILE A 78 -5.42 5.15 -3.51
C ILE A 78 -6.10 3.91 -4.10
N ALA A 79 -6.31 2.90 -3.26
CA ALA A 79 -7.06 1.70 -3.60
C ALA A 79 -8.24 1.51 -2.65
N PRO A 80 -9.35 0.89 -3.09
CA PRO A 80 -10.40 0.47 -2.16
C PRO A 80 -9.84 -0.53 -1.15
N GLN A 81 -9.97 -0.25 0.13
CA GLN A 81 -9.56 -1.16 1.21
C GLN A 81 -10.70 -1.31 2.22
N TYR A 82 -11.10 -2.54 2.53
CA TYR A 82 -12.15 -2.79 3.52
C TYR A 82 -11.82 -2.13 4.86
N GLN A 83 -12.76 -1.35 5.39
CA GLN A 83 -12.52 -0.47 6.52
C GLN A 83 -12.17 -1.24 7.78
N SER A 84 -13.02 -2.16 8.21
CA SER A 84 -12.96 -2.77 9.55
C SER A 84 -12.13 -4.05 9.61
N THR A 85 -11.89 -4.70 8.47
CA THR A 85 -11.24 -6.02 8.44
C THR A 85 -9.82 -5.98 7.86
N PHE A 86 -9.53 -4.98 7.05
CA PHE A 86 -8.26 -4.89 6.35
C PHE A 86 -7.47 -3.62 6.73
N ASN A 87 -8.06 -2.44 6.60
CA ASN A 87 -7.40 -1.15 6.81
C ASN A 87 -7.35 -0.76 8.30
N THR A 88 -7.92 0.37 8.68
CA THR A 88 -7.88 0.95 10.02
C THR A 88 -8.68 0.16 11.06
N GLY A 89 -8.49 0.48 12.34
CA GLY A 89 -9.27 -0.13 13.43
C GLY A 89 -8.83 -1.55 13.80
N GLY A 90 -7.58 -1.91 13.58
CA GLY A 90 -7.03 -3.22 13.91
C GLY A 90 -7.07 -4.22 12.76
N GLY A 91 -7.27 -3.75 11.55
CA GLY A 91 -7.13 -4.57 10.34
C GLY A 91 -5.71 -5.10 10.15
N GLY A 92 -5.61 -6.26 9.52
CA GLY A 92 -4.31 -6.93 9.36
C GLY A 92 -3.31 -6.17 8.49
N TRP A 93 -3.80 -5.29 7.62
CA TRP A 93 -2.94 -4.42 6.81
C TRP A 93 -2.32 -3.32 7.67
N ASN A 94 -3.10 -2.66 8.51
CA ASN A 94 -2.60 -1.65 9.44
C ASN A 94 -1.53 -2.24 10.39
N THR A 95 -1.73 -3.47 10.88
CA THR A 95 -0.73 -4.17 11.71
C THR A 95 0.58 -4.37 10.96
N LEU A 96 0.52 -4.71 9.65
CA LEU A 96 1.71 -4.84 8.81
C LEU A 96 2.40 -3.49 8.60
N GLU A 97 1.64 -2.44 8.32
CA GLU A 97 2.19 -1.07 8.15
C GLU A 97 2.91 -0.61 9.41
N ASP A 98 2.30 -0.79 10.59
CA ASP A 98 2.90 -0.45 11.89
C ASP A 98 4.20 -1.24 12.15
N TRP A 99 4.26 -2.49 11.71
CA TRP A 99 5.48 -3.29 11.81
C TRP A 99 6.57 -2.80 10.84
N VAL A 100 6.19 -2.47 9.59
CA VAL A 100 7.11 -1.92 8.59
C VAL A 100 7.68 -0.59 9.03
N ASP A 101 6.89 0.27 9.68
CA ASP A 101 7.33 1.56 10.22
C ASP A 101 8.49 1.41 11.20
N LYS A 102 8.45 0.38 12.04
CA LYS A 102 9.56 0.06 12.97
C LYS A 102 10.85 -0.40 12.28
N GLN A 103 10.79 -0.77 11.00
CA GLN A 103 11.96 -1.18 10.22
C GLN A 103 12.67 0.01 9.55
N VAL A 104 12.07 1.19 9.57
CA VAL A 104 12.64 2.40 8.95
C VAL A 104 13.79 2.96 9.80
N CYS A 105 14.90 3.26 9.15
CA CYS A 105 16.08 3.81 9.79
C CYS A 105 16.86 4.69 8.79
N SER A 106 18.11 4.98 9.11
CA SER A 106 19.03 5.74 8.24
C SER A 106 19.62 4.93 7.07
N ASP A 107 19.27 3.64 6.97
CA ASP A 107 19.58 2.80 5.81
C ASP A 107 18.29 2.59 4.99
N THR A 108 18.37 2.78 3.67
CA THR A 108 17.18 2.80 2.85
C THR A 108 16.48 1.44 2.82
N LEU A 109 15.19 1.44 3.16
CA LEU A 109 14.29 0.32 2.96
C LEU A 109 13.49 0.57 1.67
N TYR A 110 13.68 -0.25 0.66
CA TYR A 110 12.89 -0.20 -0.57
C TYR A 110 11.64 -1.03 -0.39
N VAL A 111 10.50 -0.47 -0.77
CA VAL A 111 9.21 -1.14 -0.65
C VAL A 111 8.51 -1.22 -2.00
N VAL A 112 7.82 -2.33 -2.23
CA VAL A 112 6.82 -2.45 -3.29
C VAL A 112 5.52 -2.90 -2.64
N ILE A 113 4.48 -2.11 -2.82
CA ILE A 113 3.14 -2.37 -2.29
C ILE A 113 2.23 -2.57 -3.48
N GLY A 114 1.53 -3.69 -3.52
CA GLY A 114 0.71 -4.01 -4.68
C GLY A 114 -0.66 -4.55 -4.34
N ALA A 115 -1.57 -4.39 -5.28
CA ALA A 115 -2.93 -4.88 -5.28
C ALA A 115 -3.10 -5.95 -6.37
N TYR A 116 -3.83 -7.02 -6.06
CA TYR A 116 -4.12 -8.12 -6.95
C TYR A 116 -5.63 -8.22 -7.17
N PHE A 117 -6.05 -8.52 -8.38
CA PHE A 117 -7.44 -8.39 -8.80
C PHE A 117 -8.09 -9.72 -9.26
N GLU A 118 -7.30 -10.80 -9.35
CA GLU A 118 -7.82 -12.11 -9.69
C GLU A 118 -8.32 -12.86 -8.45
N LYS A 119 -8.95 -14.02 -8.63
CA LYS A 119 -9.41 -14.85 -7.51
C LYS A 119 -8.24 -15.22 -6.60
N TYR A 120 -8.40 -14.94 -5.31
CA TYR A 120 -7.41 -15.26 -4.30
C TYR A 120 -8.03 -16.02 -3.13
N THR A 121 -7.37 -17.08 -2.68
CA THR A 121 -7.71 -17.83 -1.47
C THR A 121 -6.49 -17.85 -0.56
N ASP A 122 -6.64 -17.37 0.66
CA ASP A 122 -5.56 -17.37 1.65
C ASP A 122 -5.37 -18.74 2.32
N ARG A 123 -4.32 -18.85 3.16
CA ARG A 123 -4.00 -20.08 3.89
C ARG A 123 -5.08 -20.52 4.87
N ARG A 124 -6.00 -19.63 5.26
CA ARG A 124 -7.12 -19.90 6.16
C ARG A 124 -8.38 -20.31 5.40
N GLY A 125 -8.32 -20.37 4.06
CA GLY A 125 -9.42 -20.73 3.19
C GLY A 125 -10.37 -19.57 2.86
N TYR A 126 -10.07 -18.33 3.24
CA TYR A 126 -10.87 -17.18 2.83
C TYR A 126 -10.63 -16.86 1.37
N THR A 127 -11.70 -16.90 0.59
CA THR A 127 -11.66 -16.63 -0.85
C THR A 127 -12.32 -15.30 -1.16
N ASP A 128 -11.65 -14.47 -1.95
CA ASP A 128 -12.23 -13.33 -2.62
C ASP A 128 -12.13 -13.51 -4.14
N SER A 129 -13.09 -12.92 -4.85
CA SER A 129 -13.20 -13.05 -6.31
C SER A 129 -13.18 -11.67 -6.96
N PRO A 130 -12.73 -11.58 -8.22
CA PRO A 130 -12.77 -10.35 -9.00
C PRO A 130 -14.16 -9.72 -8.98
N ALA A 131 -14.20 -8.41 -8.77
CA ALA A 131 -15.44 -7.65 -8.83
C ALA A 131 -15.15 -6.20 -9.24
N LYS A 132 -16.17 -5.57 -9.84
CA LYS A 132 -16.23 -4.11 -9.99
C LYS A 132 -17.15 -3.55 -8.92
N ILE A 133 -16.74 -2.43 -8.33
CA ILE A 133 -17.48 -1.76 -7.25
C ILE A 133 -17.66 -0.28 -7.55
N SER A 134 -18.64 0.33 -6.88
CA SER A 134 -18.74 1.79 -6.84
C SER A 134 -17.70 2.34 -5.88
N PHE A 135 -16.81 3.19 -6.39
CA PHE A 135 -15.77 3.82 -5.58
C PHE A 135 -15.24 5.09 -6.26
N GLY A 136 -14.93 6.13 -5.49
CA GLY A 136 -14.36 7.36 -6.02
C GLY A 136 -15.20 8.07 -7.07
N GLY A 137 -16.53 7.92 -7.02
CA GLY A 137 -17.47 8.47 -8.01
C GLY A 137 -17.52 7.72 -9.34
N ARG A 138 -17.02 6.48 -9.38
CA ARG A 138 -17.11 5.55 -10.52
C ARG A 138 -17.89 4.30 -10.09
N SER A 139 -18.48 3.59 -11.05
CA SER A 139 -19.20 2.32 -10.82
C SER A 139 -18.42 1.09 -11.31
N ASP A 140 -17.22 1.29 -11.84
CA ASP A 140 -16.44 0.30 -12.57
C ASP A 140 -15.02 0.09 -12.02
N VAL A 141 -14.81 0.43 -10.75
CA VAL A 141 -13.50 0.29 -10.11
C VAL A 141 -13.25 -1.18 -9.75
N GLY A 142 -12.10 -1.71 -10.14
CA GLY A 142 -11.67 -3.04 -9.75
C GLY A 142 -11.46 -3.11 -8.24
N LYS A 143 -12.09 -4.08 -7.58
CA LYS A 143 -11.88 -4.34 -6.17
C LYS A 143 -10.69 -5.30 -6.02
N PRO A 144 -9.61 -4.91 -5.32
CA PRO A 144 -8.54 -5.84 -5.01
C PRO A 144 -9.04 -7.04 -4.19
N THR A 145 -8.53 -8.21 -4.45
CA THR A 145 -8.80 -9.44 -3.70
C THR A 145 -7.70 -9.76 -2.70
N MET A 146 -6.52 -9.20 -2.93
CA MET A 146 -5.34 -9.40 -2.09
C MET A 146 -4.41 -8.20 -2.26
N PHE A 147 -3.65 -7.91 -1.21
CA PHE A 147 -2.53 -6.98 -1.26
C PHE A 147 -1.23 -7.68 -0.87
N TYR A 148 -0.12 -7.20 -1.43
CA TYR A 148 1.21 -7.66 -1.06
C TYR A 148 2.12 -6.49 -0.68
N TYR A 149 3.08 -6.78 0.18
CA TYR A 149 4.09 -5.83 0.63
C TYR A 149 5.45 -6.51 0.52
N ILE A 150 6.32 -6.00 -0.33
CA ILE A 150 7.70 -6.50 -0.50
C ILE A 150 8.63 -5.47 0.10
N LEU A 151 9.51 -5.93 0.96
CA LEU A 151 10.56 -5.14 1.61
C LEU A 151 11.92 -5.61 1.11
N MET A 152 12.80 -4.68 0.80
CA MET A 152 14.15 -4.97 0.36
C MET A 152 15.13 -3.98 0.96
N ARG A 153 16.24 -4.49 1.46
CA ARG A 153 17.33 -3.70 2.05
C ARG A 153 18.68 -4.36 1.80
N THR A 154 19.73 -3.58 1.71
CA THR A 154 21.09 -4.11 1.73
C THR A 154 21.41 -4.77 3.07
N LYS A 155 22.22 -5.81 3.06
CA LYS A 155 22.74 -6.45 4.28
C LYS A 155 23.78 -5.55 4.94
N LYS A 156 24.02 -5.77 6.23
CA LYS A 156 25.15 -5.16 6.95
C LYS A 156 26.45 -5.48 6.21
N GLY A 157 27.26 -4.48 5.94
CA GLY A 157 28.48 -4.59 5.14
C GLY A 157 28.31 -4.17 3.67
N SER A 158 27.06 -4.12 3.17
CA SER A 158 26.73 -3.58 1.86
C SER A 158 25.90 -2.29 1.94
N SER A 159 25.75 -1.72 3.14
CA SER A 159 25.08 -0.44 3.38
C SER A 159 25.69 0.68 2.54
N GLY A 160 24.82 1.47 1.90
CA GLY A 160 25.23 2.56 1.01
C GLY A 160 25.54 2.12 -0.42
N LYS A 161 25.59 0.80 -0.71
CA LYS A 161 25.72 0.32 -2.07
C LYS A 161 24.44 0.61 -2.86
N ALA A 162 24.57 1.23 -4.03
CA ALA A 162 23.41 1.51 -4.87
C ALA A 162 22.73 0.20 -5.32
N LEU A 163 21.40 0.14 -5.34
CA LEU A 163 20.66 -1.09 -5.69
C LEU A 163 21.08 -1.68 -7.04
N LYS A 164 21.35 -0.83 -8.03
CA LYS A 164 21.81 -1.26 -9.37
C LYS A 164 23.14 -2.02 -9.34
N ASP A 165 23.93 -1.83 -8.29
CA ASP A 165 25.26 -2.43 -8.12
C ASP A 165 25.23 -3.61 -7.13
N CYS A 166 24.04 -3.92 -6.57
CA CYS A 166 23.83 -5.03 -5.64
C CYS A 166 23.63 -6.35 -6.37
N THR A 167 24.13 -7.41 -5.76
CA THR A 167 23.81 -8.81 -6.11
C THR A 167 22.84 -9.39 -5.09
N ALA A 168 22.30 -10.58 -5.34
CA ALA A 168 21.43 -11.27 -4.38
C ALA A 168 22.11 -11.51 -3.03
N SER A 169 23.44 -11.64 -2.99
CA SER A 169 24.21 -11.78 -1.75
C SER A 169 24.27 -10.51 -0.91
N ASP A 170 24.10 -9.35 -1.52
CA ASP A 170 24.11 -8.04 -0.85
C ASP A 170 22.76 -7.67 -0.22
N ILE A 171 21.68 -8.36 -0.60
CA ILE A 171 20.30 -7.96 -0.32
C ILE A 171 19.63 -8.96 0.61
N LYS A 172 18.76 -8.46 1.49
CA LYS A 172 17.74 -9.23 2.21
C LYS A 172 16.36 -8.71 1.84
N CYS A 173 15.41 -9.63 1.66
CA CYS A 173 14.04 -9.33 1.32
C CYS A 173 13.09 -10.02 2.29
N ALA A 174 11.91 -9.42 2.46
CA ALA A 174 10.74 -10.06 3.06
C ALA A 174 9.52 -9.71 2.20
N ALA A 175 8.59 -10.65 2.08
CA ALA A 175 7.36 -10.42 1.35
C ALA A 175 6.16 -10.90 2.19
N PHE A 176 5.12 -10.10 2.21
CA PHE A 176 3.88 -10.35 2.94
C PHE A 176 2.71 -10.30 1.97
N VAL A 177 1.77 -11.21 2.15
CA VAL A 177 0.55 -11.29 1.36
C VAL A 177 -0.63 -11.31 2.32
N ARG A 178 -1.63 -10.46 2.05
CA ARG A 178 -2.85 -10.37 2.87
C ARG A 178 -4.08 -10.47 1.99
N SER A 179 -4.97 -11.42 2.32
CA SER A 179 -6.31 -11.46 1.73
C SER A 179 -7.05 -10.17 2.06
N HIS A 180 -7.67 -9.56 1.07
CA HIS A 180 -8.49 -8.36 1.28
C HIS A 180 -9.77 -8.70 2.05
N LYS A 181 -10.35 -9.87 1.77
CA LYS A 181 -11.55 -10.38 2.45
C LYS A 181 -11.20 -11.22 3.69
N THR A 182 -10.67 -10.58 4.71
CA THR A 182 -10.50 -11.22 6.02
C THR A 182 -11.76 -10.97 6.86
N PRO A 183 -12.38 -11.99 7.47
CA PRO A 183 -13.56 -11.79 8.32
C PRO A 183 -13.29 -10.84 9.49
N SER A 184 -14.31 -10.11 9.88
CA SER A 184 -14.31 -9.30 11.09
C SER A 184 -13.96 -10.15 12.31
N GLY A 185 -13.15 -9.63 13.23
CA GLY A 185 -12.75 -10.32 14.46
C GLY A 185 -11.55 -11.25 14.34
N VAL A 186 -10.97 -11.40 13.15
CA VAL A 186 -9.68 -12.10 13.02
C VAL A 186 -8.55 -11.12 13.33
N ALA A 187 -8.09 -11.13 14.55
CA ALA A 187 -6.91 -10.37 14.97
C ALA A 187 -5.67 -10.89 14.22
N VAL A 188 -4.82 -9.96 13.80
CA VAL A 188 -3.51 -10.26 13.23
C VAL A 188 -2.46 -9.68 14.15
N SER A 189 -1.63 -10.54 14.68
CA SER A 189 -0.49 -10.13 15.49
C SER A 189 0.78 -10.00 14.66
N GLU A 190 1.78 -9.34 15.21
CA GLU A 190 3.12 -9.26 14.61
C GLU A 190 3.71 -10.66 14.36
N LYS A 191 3.44 -11.63 15.24
CA LYS A 191 3.83 -13.03 15.09
C LYS A 191 3.22 -13.67 13.84
N ASP A 192 1.97 -13.35 13.51
CA ASP A 192 1.30 -13.88 12.31
C ASP A 192 1.89 -13.31 11.00
N LEU A 193 2.59 -12.19 11.07
CA LEU A 193 3.29 -11.60 9.92
C LEU A 193 4.61 -12.30 9.63
N MET A 194 5.21 -12.94 10.63
CA MET A 194 6.54 -13.54 10.56
C MET A 194 6.50 -15.06 10.35
N SER A 195 5.34 -15.67 10.36
CA SER A 195 5.08 -17.09 10.08
C SER A 195 4.67 -17.31 8.63
#